data_6c3f1497138cba7fb97c1e6602e910a7
#
_entry.id   6c3f1497138cba7fb97c1e6602e910a7
#
_cell.length_a   1.000
_cell.length_b   1.000
_cell.length_c   1.000
_cell.angle_alpha   90.00
_cell.angle_beta   90.00
_cell.angle_gamma   90.00
#
_symmetry.space_group_name_H-M   'P 1'
#
loop_
_entity.id
_entity.type
_entity.pdbx_description
1 polymer ?
#
loop_
_entity_poly.entity_id
_entity_poly.type
_entity_poly.pdbx_seq_one_letter_code
_entity_poly.pdbx_strand_id
1 'polypeptide(L)'
;MVKIMAKYSELLLEIILQSKEHPTAEQIFIEAKKRNPKIVQATVYNNLKNLLAQGRVIRISNPGQPDRYDNTTRHDHMICTQCGELFDICLADLTSDIERQLGYEIASYQLMVRAICPACRRLKNIDTNQE
;
A
#
# COMPACT_ATOMS: atom_id res chain seq x y z
N MET A 1 -13.65 -3.63 25.00
CA MET A 1 -12.63 -4.15 24.15
C MET A 1 -12.85 -3.76 22.71
N VAL A 2 -13.96 -4.22 22.15
CA VAL A 2 -14.22 -3.96 20.75
C VAL A 2 -14.31 -2.46 20.47
N LYS A 3 -14.89 -1.69 21.36
CA LYS A 3 -15.04 -0.24 21.16
C LYS A 3 -13.69 0.46 21.14
N ILE A 4 -12.77 0.04 22.02
CA ILE A 4 -11.46 0.66 22.07
C ILE A 4 -10.71 0.37 20.79
N MET A 5 -10.77 -0.87 20.29
CA MET A 5 -10.11 -1.21 19.06
C MET A 5 -10.70 -0.46 17.89
N ALA A 6 -12.03 -0.32 17.85
CA ALA A 6 -12.67 0.43 16.80
C ALA A 6 -12.20 1.89 16.79
N LYS A 7 -12.01 2.48 17.97
CA LYS A 7 -11.56 3.85 18.06
C LYS A 7 -10.20 4.05 17.42
N TYR A 8 -9.26 3.17 17.74
CA TYR A 8 -7.93 3.29 17.17
C TYR A 8 -7.90 2.88 15.70
N SER A 9 -8.75 1.93 15.32
CA SER A 9 -8.83 1.52 13.92
C SER A 9 -9.22 2.69 13.02
N GLU A 10 -10.19 3.50 13.46
CA GLU A 10 -10.59 4.65 12.66
C GLU A 10 -9.47 5.68 12.54
N LEU A 11 -8.74 5.89 13.64
CA LEU A 11 -7.59 6.80 13.60
C LEU A 11 -6.56 6.34 12.60
N LEU A 12 -6.20 5.06 12.64
CA LEU A 12 -5.20 4.53 11.73
C LEU A 12 -5.68 4.55 10.30
N LEU A 13 -6.95 4.20 10.07
CA LEU A 13 -7.51 4.24 8.73
C LEU A 13 -7.45 5.65 8.16
N GLU A 14 -7.78 6.64 8.97
CA GLU A 14 -7.73 8.03 8.53
C GLU A 14 -6.29 8.42 8.13
N ILE A 15 -5.31 8.00 8.93
CA ILE A 15 -3.92 8.30 8.63
C ILE A 15 -3.53 7.69 7.29
N ILE A 16 -3.93 6.44 7.06
CA ILE A 16 -3.61 5.76 5.81
C ILE A 16 -4.29 6.43 4.62
N LEU A 17 -5.58 6.78 4.78
CA LEU A 17 -6.33 7.39 3.69
C LEU A 17 -5.80 8.76 3.32
N GLN A 18 -5.29 9.51 4.30
CA GLN A 18 -4.77 10.85 4.04
C GLN A 18 -3.34 10.84 3.54
N SER A 19 -2.63 9.74 3.70
CA SER A 19 -1.26 9.65 3.26
C SER A 19 -1.20 9.37 1.78
N LYS A 20 -0.29 10.04 1.09
CA LYS A 20 -0.05 9.78 -0.32
C LYS A 20 1.23 9.02 -0.55
N GLU A 21 1.87 8.58 0.54
CA GLU A 21 3.19 7.98 0.45
C GLU A 21 3.22 6.51 0.84
N HIS A 22 2.06 5.89 1.01
CA HIS A 22 2.00 4.48 1.37
C HIS A 22 2.80 4.21 2.64
N PRO A 23 2.28 4.62 3.81
CA PRO A 23 3.08 4.61 5.03
C PRO A 23 3.39 3.20 5.52
N THR A 24 4.55 3.05 6.15
CA THR A 24 4.88 1.83 6.87
C THR A 24 4.20 1.84 8.22
N ALA A 25 4.21 0.68 8.89
CA ALA A 25 3.62 0.60 10.24
C ALA A 25 4.30 1.59 11.19
N GLU A 26 5.62 1.74 11.06
CA GLU A 26 6.33 2.67 11.92
C GLU A 26 5.91 4.10 11.67
N GLN A 27 5.76 4.47 10.40
CA GLN A 27 5.31 5.82 10.05
C GLN A 27 3.90 6.08 10.56
N ILE A 28 3.03 5.07 10.45
CA ILE A 28 1.67 5.18 10.97
C ILE A 28 1.70 5.37 12.49
N PHE A 29 2.55 4.62 13.18
CA PHE A 29 2.68 4.76 14.62
C PHE A 29 3.15 6.16 15.01
N ILE A 30 4.15 6.68 14.31
CA ILE A 30 4.66 8.02 14.59
C ILE A 30 3.56 9.06 14.44
N GLU A 31 2.80 8.97 13.35
CA GLU A 31 1.73 9.92 13.11
C GLU A 31 0.60 9.75 14.13
N ALA A 32 0.26 8.50 14.47
CA ALA A 32 -0.79 8.24 15.45
C ALA A 32 -0.41 8.78 16.81
N LYS A 33 0.87 8.67 17.18
CA LYS A 33 1.33 9.14 18.47
C LYS A 33 1.26 10.66 18.56
N LYS A 34 1.43 11.35 17.45
CA LYS A 34 1.25 12.80 17.42
C LYS A 34 -0.18 13.19 17.76
N ARG A 35 -1.13 12.41 17.30
CA ARG A 35 -2.56 12.70 17.50
C ARG A 35 -3.08 12.15 18.82
N ASN A 36 -2.48 11.09 19.30
CA ASN A 36 -2.88 10.47 20.56
C ASN A 36 -1.64 9.96 21.27
N PRO A 37 -1.04 10.80 22.17
CA PRO A 37 0.24 10.44 22.78
C PRO A 37 0.21 9.18 23.63
N LYS A 38 -0.97 8.70 23.98
CA LYS A 38 -1.08 7.49 24.82
C LYS A 38 -1.06 6.20 24.00
N ILE A 39 -1.11 6.29 22.69
CA ILE A 39 -1.14 5.09 21.86
C ILE A 39 0.23 4.41 21.92
N VAL A 40 0.23 3.08 21.96
CA VAL A 40 1.47 2.33 22.00
C VAL A 40 1.61 1.52 20.72
N GLN A 41 2.84 1.08 20.45
CA GLN A 41 3.15 0.42 19.20
C GLN A 41 2.33 -0.86 18.99
N ALA A 42 2.15 -1.65 20.06
CA ALA A 42 1.38 -2.88 19.96
C ALA A 42 -0.05 -2.61 19.51
N THR A 43 -0.64 -1.50 19.97
CA THR A 43 -1.99 -1.13 19.56
C THR A 43 -2.04 -0.87 18.06
N VAL A 44 -1.02 -0.18 17.54
CA VAL A 44 -0.98 0.10 16.10
C VAL A 44 -0.92 -1.19 15.31
N TYR A 45 0.01 -2.09 15.66
CA TYR A 45 0.16 -3.32 14.91
C TYR A 45 -1.09 -4.18 14.98
N ASN A 46 -1.71 -4.28 16.16
CA ASN A 46 -2.92 -5.08 16.31
C ASN A 46 -4.06 -4.52 15.47
N ASN A 47 -4.20 -3.20 15.45
CA ASN A 47 -5.26 -2.58 14.67
C ASN A 47 -5.02 -2.70 13.18
N LEU A 48 -3.76 -2.60 12.74
CA LEU A 48 -3.45 -2.81 11.33
C LEU A 48 -3.81 -4.23 10.91
N LYS A 49 -3.51 -5.20 11.76
CA LYS A 49 -3.86 -6.58 11.47
C LYS A 49 -5.36 -6.74 11.31
N ASN A 50 -6.12 -6.09 12.18
CA ASN A 50 -7.58 -6.16 12.10
C ASN A 50 -8.10 -5.48 10.85
N LEU A 51 -7.55 -4.32 10.49
CA LEU A 51 -7.97 -3.61 9.28
C LEU A 51 -7.70 -4.45 8.04
N LEU A 52 -6.56 -5.14 8.01
CA LEU A 52 -6.25 -6.04 6.91
C LEU A 52 -7.25 -7.19 6.85
N ALA A 53 -7.56 -7.79 8.00
CA ALA A 53 -8.48 -8.92 8.05
C ALA A 53 -9.88 -8.50 7.61
N GLN A 54 -10.26 -7.26 7.89
CA GLN A 54 -11.56 -6.73 7.49
C GLN A 54 -11.60 -6.25 6.04
N GLY A 55 -10.48 -6.28 5.36
CA GLY A 55 -10.42 -5.81 3.99
C GLY A 55 -10.52 -4.30 3.85
N ARG A 56 -10.23 -3.56 4.91
CA ARG A 56 -10.34 -2.10 4.87
C ARG A 56 -9.05 -1.41 4.45
N VAL A 57 -7.94 -2.10 4.52
CA VAL A 57 -6.66 -1.61 3.99
C VAL A 57 -5.97 -2.78 3.31
N ILE A 58 -4.98 -2.48 2.48
CA ILE A 58 -4.14 -3.49 1.84
C ILE A 58 -2.72 -3.29 2.28
N ARG A 59 -1.94 -4.36 2.21
CA ARG A 59 -0.53 -4.33 2.55
C ARG A 59 0.27 -4.53 1.27
N ILE A 60 1.25 -3.67 1.07
CA ILE A 60 2.13 -3.72 -0.10
C ILE A 60 3.48 -4.19 0.38
N SER A 61 3.91 -5.35 -0.11
CA SER A 61 5.17 -5.95 0.31
C SER A 61 6.17 -5.88 -0.82
N ASN A 62 7.42 -5.55 -0.47
CA ASN A 62 8.51 -5.50 -1.41
C ASN A 62 9.73 -6.13 -0.72
N PRO A 63 10.32 -7.18 -1.28
CA PRO A 63 11.41 -7.87 -0.60
C PRO A 63 12.52 -6.93 -0.17
N GLY A 64 12.98 -7.10 1.06
CA GLY A 64 14.05 -6.28 1.61
C GLY A 64 13.62 -4.93 2.14
N GLN A 65 12.33 -4.62 2.10
CA GLN A 65 11.83 -3.35 2.59
C GLN A 65 10.65 -3.58 3.51
N PRO A 66 10.37 -2.63 4.43
CA PRO A 66 9.20 -2.76 5.30
C PRO A 66 7.92 -2.74 4.48
N ASP A 67 6.92 -3.45 4.97
CA ASP A 67 5.60 -3.42 4.35
C ASP A 67 5.00 -2.03 4.45
N ARG A 68 4.24 -1.65 3.43
CA ARG A 68 3.52 -0.40 3.40
C ARG A 68 2.02 -0.68 3.36
N TYR A 69 1.24 0.30 3.73
CA TYR A 69 -0.22 0.14 3.84
C TYR A 69 -0.91 1.19 2.99
N ASP A 70 -2.05 0.83 2.43
CA ASP A 70 -2.76 1.72 1.54
C ASP A 70 -4.25 1.44 1.64
N ASN A 71 -5.06 2.34 1.05
CA ASN A 71 -6.50 2.16 1.04
C ASN A 71 -6.88 1.10 0.02
N THR A 72 -8.15 0.74 0.03
CA THR A 72 -8.66 -0.31 -0.85
C THR A 72 -9.23 0.22 -2.16
N THR A 73 -9.11 1.53 -2.39
CA THR A 73 -9.51 2.09 -3.67
C THR A 73 -8.69 1.45 -4.77
N ARG A 74 -9.37 1.03 -5.83
CA ARG A 74 -8.71 0.28 -6.90
C ARG A 74 -7.63 1.11 -7.55
N HIS A 75 -6.40 0.67 -7.45
CA HIS A 75 -5.28 1.23 -8.18
C HIS A 75 -4.13 0.23 -8.10
N ASP A 76 -3.17 0.37 -8.97
CA ASP A 76 -2.03 -0.52 -9.04
C ASP A 76 -0.79 0.24 -8.60
N HIS A 77 0.31 -0.48 -8.43
CA HIS A 77 1.53 0.11 -7.93
C HIS A 77 2.69 -0.24 -8.83
N MET A 78 3.66 0.66 -8.89
CA MET A 78 4.92 0.43 -9.59
C MET A 78 6.05 0.79 -8.67
N ILE A 79 7.07 -0.06 -8.63
CA ILE A 79 8.28 0.27 -7.88
C ILE A 79 9.43 0.45 -8.86
N CYS A 80 10.19 1.52 -8.65
CA CYS A 80 11.35 1.76 -9.49
C CYS A 80 12.49 0.86 -9.06
N THR A 81 13.07 0.12 -9.99
CA THR A 81 14.14 -0.79 -9.68
C THR A 81 15.47 -0.06 -9.43
N GLN A 82 15.53 1.22 -9.76
CA GLN A 82 16.75 2.00 -9.56
C GLN A 82 16.71 2.79 -8.25
N CYS A 83 15.66 3.59 -8.04
CA CYS A 83 15.61 4.44 -6.86
C CYS A 83 14.74 3.89 -5.75
N GLY A 84 13.97 2.82 -6.01
CA GLY A 84 13.14 2.20 -4.99
C GLY A 84 11.84 2.95 -4.69
N GLU A 85 11.56 4.01 -5.42
CA GLU A 85 10.36 4.80 -5.19
C GLU A 85 9.12 4.02 -5.57
N LEU A 86 8.05 4.19 -4.80
CA LEU A 86 6.78 3.52 -5.04
C LEU A 86 5.80 4.52 -5.61
N PHE A 87 5.15 4.14 -6.71
CA PHE A 87 4.21 5.00 -7.42
C PHE A 87 2.85 4.34 -7.52
N ASP A 88 1.80 5.14 -7.46
CA ASP A 88 0.47 4.68 -7.83
C ASP A 88 0.35 4.77 -9.35
N ILE A 89 -0.20 3.72 -9.95
CA ILE A 89 -0.47 3.73 -11.38
C ILE A 89 -1.90 3.26 -11.59
N CYS A 90 -2.47 3.65 -12.72
CA CYS A 90 -3.86 3.33 -13.03
C CYS A 90 -3.88 2.51 -14.31
N LEU A 91 -4.11 1.21 -14.16
CA LEU A 91 -4.14 0.31 -15.28
C LEU A 91 -5.54 -0.28 -15.42
N ALA A 92 -5.79 -0.91 -16.55
CA ALA A 92 -7.08 -1.54 -16.79
C ALA A 92 -7.33 -2.62 -15.74
N ASP A 93 -8.60 -2.80 -15.37
CA ASP A 93 -8.98 -3.82 -14.40
C ASP A 93 -8.84 -5.20 -15.04
N LEU A 94 -8.05 -6.06 -14.41
CA LEU A 94 -7.77 -7.39 -14.94
C LEU A 94 -8.61 -8.47 -14.28
N THR A 95 -9.58 -8.11 -13.46
CA THR A 95 -10.36 -9.09 -12.71
C THR A 95 -10.97 -10.15 -13.64
N SER A 96 -11.63 -9.71 -14.70
CA SER A 96 -12.29 -10.64 -15.61
C SER A 96 -11.28 -11.55 -16.32
N ASP A 97 -10.16 -11.00 -16.71
CA ASP A 97 -9.14 -11.79 -17.39
C ASP A 97 -8.56 -12.85 -16.47
N ILE A 98 -8.30 -12.47 -15.22
CA ILE A 98 -7.74 -13.40 -14.25
C ILE A 98 -8.75 -14.50 -13.95
N GLU A 99 -10.02 -14.14 -13.74
CA GLU A 99 -11.04 -15.13 -13.44
C GLU A 99 -11.24 -16.09 -14.58
N ARG A 100 -11.18 -15.59 -15.81
CA ARG A 100 -11.33 -16.45 -16.97
C ARG A 100 -10.22 -17.48 -17.05
N GLN A 101 -9.00 -17.08 -16.72
CA GLN A 101 -7.88 -17.99 -16.78
C GLN A 101 -7.87 -18.98 -15.61
N LEU A 102 -8.33 -18.55 -14.44
CA LEU A 102 -8.40 -19.43 -13.28
C LEU A 102 -9.58 -20.37 -13.33
N GLY A 103 -10.69 -19.91 -13.90
CA GLY A 103 -11.90 -20.72 -13.95
C GLY A 103 -12.83 -20.53 -12.76
N TYR A 104 -12.58 -19.53 -11.92
CA TYR A 104 -13.46 -19.21 -10.80
C TYR A 104 -13.25 -17.76 -10.40
N GLU A 105 -14.15 -17.28 -9.55
CA GLU A 105 -14.13 -15.90 -9.09
C GLU A 105 -13.01 -15.67 -8.10
N ILE A 106 -12.48 -14.44 -8.10
CA ILE A 106 -11.46 -14.03 -7.14
C ILE A 106 -12.03 -12.92 -6.27
N ALA A 107 -11.53 -12.81 -5.04
CA ALA A 107 -11.94 -11.74 -4.14
C ALA A 107 -11.26 -10.42 -4.54
N SER A 108 -9.99 -10.47 -4.89
CA SER A 108 -9.24 -9.28 -5.27
C SER A 108 -7.91 -9.72 -5.84
N TYR A 109 -7.16 -8.76 -6.37
CA TYR A 109 -5.79 -9.01 -6.76
C TYR A 109 -4.97 -7.75 -6.52
N GLN A 110 -3.67 -7.92 -6.45
CA GLN A 110 -2.75 -6.80 -6.34
C GLN A 110 -1.74 -6.93 -7.46
N LEU A 111 -1.44 -5.82 -8.11
CA LEU A 111 -0.49 -5.79 -9.20
C LEU A 111 0.65 -4.86 -8.84
N MET A 112 1.86 -5.39 -8.87
CA MET A 112 3.06 -4.63 -8.62
C MET A 112 3.92 -4.70 -9.86
N VAL A 113 4.17 -3.56 -10.49
CA VAL A 113 5.01 -3.48 -11.68
C VAL A 113 6.40 -3.03 -11.24
N ARG A 114 7.42 -3.70 -11.72
CA ARG A 114 8.80 -3.32 -11.48
C ARG A 114 9.36 -2.73 -12.74
N ALA A 115 9.76 -1.48 -12.67
CA ALA A 115 10.24 -0.76 -13.85
C ALA A 115 11.14 0.37 -13.40
N ILE A 116 11.80 0.99 -14.35
CA ILE A 116 12.62 2.17 -14.05
C ILE A 116 11.73 3.38 -14.23
N CYS A 117 11.63 4.22 -13.19
CA CYS A 117 10.71 5.34 -13.22
C CYS A 117 11.17 6.41 -14.24
N PRO A 118 10.27 7.32 -14.63
CA PRO A 118 10.64 8.32 -15.64
C PRO A 118 11.84 9.18 -15.27
N ALA A 119 11.96 9.54 -13.99
CA ALA A 119 13.10 10.35 -13.57
C ALA A 119 14.41 9.59 -13.75
N CYS A 120 14.43 8.31 -13.37
CA CYS A 120 15.63 7.51 -13.52
C CYS A 120 15.92 7.20 -14.97
N ARG A 121 14.88 7.06 -15.79
CA ARG A 121 15.08 6.84 -17.21
C ARG A 121 15.76 8.04 -17.85
N ARG A 122 15.36 9.24 -17.46
CA ARG A 122 15.99 10.45 -17.97
C ARG A 122 17.44 10.55 -17.54
N LEU A 123 17.72 10.19 -16.28
CA LEU A 123 19.08 10.24 -15.78
C LEU A 123 20.00 9.28 -16.52
N LYS A 124 19.46 8.12 -16.94
CA LYS A 124 20.26 7.11 -17.60
C LYS A 124 20.12 7.15 -19.12
N ASN A 125 19.36 8.10 -19.62
CA ASN A 125 19.10 8.19 -21.07
C ASN A 125 18.48 6.93 -21.64
N ILE A 126 17.74 6.21 -20.83
CA ILE A 126 17.15 4.96 -21.29
C ILE A 126 16.11 5.19 -22.35
N ASP A 127 15.36 6.30 -22.22
CA ASP A 127 14.32 6.60 -23.20
C ASP A 127 14.87 6.79 -24.59
N THR A 128 16.09 7.24 -24.71
CA THR A 128 16.63 7.52 -26.04
C THR A 128 16.96 6.26 -26.79
N ASN A 129 16.92 5.12 -26.14
CA ASN A 129 17.21 3.85 -26.80
C ASN A 129 15.99 3.16 -27.30
N GLN A 130 14.88 3.82 -27.21
CA GLN A 130 13.68 3.15 -27.54
C GLN A 130 13.48 2.94 -28.93
N GLU A 131 14.00 3.55 -29.63
CA GLU A 131 13.72 3.34 -30.88
C GLU A 131 14.17 2.32 -31.46
#